data_6bf2c3776a96f7a25ce06d08fa512bcc
#
_entry.id   6bf2c3776a96f7a25ce06d08fa512bcc
#
_cell.length_a   1.000
_cell.length_b   1.000
_cell.length_c   1.000
_cell.angle_alpha   90.00
_cell.angle_beta   90.00
_cell.angle_gamma   90.00
#
_symmetry.space_group_name_H-M   'P 1'
#
loop_
_entity.id
_entity.type
_entity.pdbx_description
1 polymer ?
#
loop_
_entity_poly.entity_id
_entity_poly.type
_entity_poly.pdbx_seq_one_letter_code
_entity_poly.pdbx_strand_id
1 'polypeptide(L)'
;MNKEIFIVYDTYIGSVELMCAFETKESAEARCFELNRLWANKDSFDKYIKDNKITQISLETFNDYYREVEDDSYVGINRVVIEP
;
A
#
# COMPACT_ATOMS: atom_id res chain seq x y z
N MET A 1 2.77 13.55 -25.63
CA MET A 1 2.31 12.37 -24.84
C MET A 1 2.44 12.66 -23.36
N ASN A 2 1.42 12.33 -22.61
CA ASN A 2 1.48 12.47 -21.16
C ASN A 2 2.28 11.30 -20.57
N LYS A 3 3.08 11.60 -19.56
CA LYS A 3 3.84 10.59 -18.85
C LYS A 3 3.20 10.37 -17.49
N GLU A 4 3.00 9.11 -17.12
CA GLU A 4 2.48 8.76 -15.81
C GLU A 4 3.60 8.29 -14.90
N ILE A 5 3.55 8.73 -13.66
CA ILE A 5 4.47 8.28 -12.62
C ILE A 5 3.63 7.83 -11.43
N PHE A 6 4.00 6.69 -10.87
CA PHE A 6 3.32 6.10 -9.72
C PHE A 6 4.22 6.24 -8.51
N ILE A 7 3.74 6.99 -7.52
CA ILE A 7 4.51 7.29 -6.31
C ILE A 7 3.99 6.43 -5.17
N VAL A 8 4.90 5.65 -4.58
CA VAL A 8 4.60 4.90 -3.37
C VAL A 8 4.89 5.81 -2.19
N TYR A 9 3.93 5.97 -1.31
CA TYR A 9 4.03 6.88 -0.18
C TYR A 9 3.56 6.20 1.10
N ASP A 10 4.06 6.70 2.22
CA ASP A 10 3.68 6.25 3.55
C ASP A 10 2.97 7.39 4.27
N THR A 11 1.89 7.05 4.98
CA THR A 11 1.21 8.01 5.85
C THR A 11 1.39 7.55 7.29
N TYR A 12 1.97 8.41 8.12
CA TYR A 12 2.19 8.10 9.52
C TYR A 12 1.95 9.34 10.37
N ILE A 13 0.98 9.24 11.28
CA ILE A 13 0.62 10.33 12.21
C ILE A 13 0.44 11.67 11.47
N GLY A 14 -0.36 11.66 10.40
CA GLY A 14 -0.67 12.88 9.66
C GLY A 14 0.43 13.38 8.74
N SER A 15 1.54 12.68 8.64
CA SER A 15 2.62 12.99 7.71
C SER A 15 2.55 12.09 6.49
N VAL A 16 2.98 12.62 5.35
CA VAL A 16 3.09 11.83 4.12
C VAL A 16 4.55 11.83 3.71
N GLU A 17 5.15 10.65 3.63
CA GLU A 17 6.52 10.51 3.17
C GLU A 17 6.54 9.80 1.83
N LEU A 18 7.22 10.40 0.86
CA LEU A 18 7.46 9.80 -0.44
C LEU A 18 8.59 8.78 -0.30
N MET A 19 8.30 7.55 -0.69
CA MET A 19 9.28 6.47 -0.57
C MET A 19 10.00 6.19 -1.88
N CYS A 20 9.26 6.05 -2.97
CA CYS A 20 9.84 5.84 -4.28
C CYS A 20 8.84 6.15 -5.38
N ALA A 21 9.37 6.35 -6.59
CA ALA A 21 8.57 6.62 -7.76
C ALA A 21 8.88 5.59 -8.84
N PHE A 22 7.85 5.19 -9.58
CA PHE A 22 7.96 4.18 -10.63
C PHE A 22 7.30 4.66 -11.90
N GLU A 23 7.80 4.20 -13.03
CA GLU A 23 7.19 4.51 -14.33
C GLU A 23 6.02 3.61 -14.68
N THR A 24 5.90 2.46 -14.02
CA THR A 24 4.81 1.51 -14.28
C THR A 24 4.00 1.26 -13.03
N LYS A 25 2.71 1.03 -13.22
CA LYS A 25 1.80 0.71 -12.14
C LYS A 25 2.18 -0.61 -11.47
N GLU A 26 2.58 -1.58 -12.27
CA GLU A 26 2.95 -2.91 -11.78
C GLU A 26 4.12 -2.86 -10.81
N SER A 27 5.14 -2.07 -11.14
CA SER A 27 6.30 -1.91 -10.27
C SER A 27 5.92 -1.22 -8.94
N ALA A 28 5.09 -0.19 -9.02
CA ALA A 28 4.61 0.52 -7.83
C ALA A 28 3.78 -0.40 -6.95
N GLU A 29 2.87 -1.17 -7.54
CA GLU A 29 2.04 -2.10 -6.79
C GLU A 29 2.87 -3.18 -6.10
N ALA A 30 3.88 -3.72 -6.79
CA ALA A 30 4.75 -4.72 -6.20
C ALA A 30 5.51 -4.17 -4.98
N ARG A 31 6.03 -2.97 -5.09
CA ARG A 31 6.75 -2.34 -3.98
C ARG A 31 5.81 -1.99 -2.84
N CYS A 32 4.64 -1.47 -3.16
CA CYS A 32 3.62 -1.15 -2.16
C CYS A 32 3.19 -2.40 -1.39
N PHE A 33 2.97 -3.49 -2.10
CA PHE A 33 2.61 -4.77 -1.49
C PHE A 33 3.70 -5.25 -0.53
N GLU A 34 4.96 -5.18 -0.98
CA GLU A 34 6.12 -5.60 -0.19
C GLU A 34 6.24 -4.79 1.11
N LEU A 35 6.10 -3.47 1.02
CA LEU A 35 6.19 -2.60 2.19
C LEU A 35 5.04 -2.81 3.17
N ASN A 36 3.82 -2.97 2.65
CA ASN A 36 2.68 -3.25 3.50
C ASN A 36 2.86 -4.57 4.26
N ARG A 37 3.38 -5.57 3.58
CA ARG A 37 3.62 -6.87 4.19
C ARG A 37 4.70 -6.81 5.26
N LEU A 38 5.73 -6.02 5.01
CA LEU A 38 6.84 -5.86 5.94
C LEU A 38 6.42 -5.15 7.23
N TRP A 39 5.54 -4.15 7.11
CA TRP A 39 5.17 -3.30 8.24
C TRP A 39 3.94 -3.77 9.00
N ALA A 40 3.12 -4.63 8.43
CA ALA A 40 1.96 -5.16 9.13
C ALA A 40 2.41 -6.05 10.29
N ASN A 41 1.69 -5.98 11.42
CA ASN A 41 1.93 -6.90 12.51
C ASN A 41 1.55 -8.29 12.05
N LYS A 42 2.52 -9.19 12.01
CA LYS A 42 2.35 -10.52 11.44
C LYS A 42 1.22 -11.31 12.11
N ASP A 43 1.21 -11.33 13.44
CA ASP A 43 0.21 -12.12 14.18
C ASP A 43 -1.20 -11.55 13.98
N SER A 44 -1.34 -10.24 14.05
CA SER A 44 -2.62 -9.58 13.84
C SER A 44 -3.12 -9.75 12.41
N PHE A 45 -2.22 -9.64 11.44
CA PHE A 45 -2.56 -9.80 10.03
C PHE A 45 -2.97 -11.23 9.72
N ASP A 46 -2.22 -12.22 10.25
CA ASP A 46 -2.55 -13.63 10.05
C ASP A 46 -3.92 -13.95 10.63
N LYS A 47 -4.25 -13.40 11.79
CA LYS A 47 -5.57 -13.56 12.40
C LYS A 47 -6.66 -12.94 11.53
N TYR A 48 -6.41 -11.74 11.01
CA TYR A 48 -7.37 -11.05 10.15
C TYR A 48 -7.66 -11.88 8.89
N ILE A 49 -6.63 -12.41 8.26
CA ILE A 49 -6.76 -13.26 7.07
C ILE A 49 -7.62 -14.50 7.39
N LYS A 50 -7.34 -15.12 8.51
CA LYS A 50 -8.05 -16.33 8.93
C LYS A 50 -9.51 -16.03 9.27
N ASP A 51 -9.76 -14.99 10.06
CA ASP A 51 -11.10 -14.65 10.52
C ASP A 51 -12.01 -14.23 9.37
N ASN A 52 -11.45 -13.57 8.35
CA ASN A 52 -12.20 -13.11 7.19
C ASN A 52 -12.15 -14.11 6.01
N LYS A 53 -11.54 -15.25 6.20
CA LYS A 53 -11.44 -16.33 5.20
C LYS A 53 -10.88 -15.82 3.87
N ILE A 54 -9.85 -14.99 3.95
CA ILE A 54 -9.22 -14.42 2.76
C ILE A 54 -8.28 -15.46 2.15
N THR A 55 -8.51 -15.78 0.88
CA THR A 55 -7.70 -16.77 0.17
C THR A 55 -6.65 -16.13 -0.72
N GLN A 56 -6.81 -14.85 -1.05
CA GLN A 56 -5.91 -14.15 -1.94
C GLN A 56 -5.62 -12.77 -1.38
N ILE A 57 -4.36 -12.49 -1.10
CA ILE A 57 -3.93 -11.23 -0.50
C ILE A 57 -3.60 -10.22 -1.60
N SER A 58 -4.24 -9.06 -1.55
CA SER A 58 -4.02 -7.96 -2.49
C SER A 58 -3.71 -6.68 -1.74
N LEU A 59 -3.43 -5.60 -2.47
CA LEU A 59 -3.24 -4.28 -1.85
C LEU A 59 -4.50 -3.83 -1.11
N GLU A 60 -5.67 -4.15 -1.66
CA GLU A 60 -6.94 -3.85 -1.02
C GLU A 60 -7.08 -4.56 0.32
N THR A 61 -6.59 -5.80 0.40
CA THR A 61 -6.58 -6.56 1.65
C THR A 61 -5.80 -5.82 2.74
N PHE A 62 -4.63 -5.29 2.39
CA PHE A 62 -3.83 -4.51 3.34
C PHE A 62 -4.51 -3.22 3.74
N ASN A 63 -5.11 -2.51 2.79
CA ASN A 63 -5.81 -1.27 3.09
C ASN A 63 -6.96 -1.51 4.07
N ASP A 64 -7.75 -2.55 3.84
CA ASP A 64 -8.85 -2.91 4.72
C ASP A 64 -8.35 -3.30 6.11
N TYR A 65 -7.27 -4.09 6.16
CA TYR A 65 -6.67 -4.51 7.41
C TYR A 65 -6.21 -3.31 8.24
N TYR A 66 -5.47 -2.39 7.64
CA TYR A 66 -4.98 -1.22 8.36
C TYR A 66 -6.11 -0.35 8.88
N ARG A 67 -7.15 -0.18 8.07
CA ARG A 67 -8.30 0.61 8.46
C ARG A 67 -9.10 -0.02 9.60
N GLU A 68 -9.28 -1.33 9.57
CA GLU A 68 -10.13 -2.03 10.52
C GLU A 68 -9.42 -2.46 11.80
N VAL A 69 -8.16 -2.81 11.72
CA VAL A 69 -7.43 -3.43 12.82
C VAL A 69 -6.42 -2.49 13.47
N GLU A 70 -5.57 -1.89 12.66
CA GLU A 70 -4.51 -1.05 13.21
C GLU A 70 -4.91 0.43 13.30
N ASP A 71 -5.83 0.87 12.45
CA ASP A 71 -6.31 2.25 12.39
C ASP A 71 -5.15 3.25 12.40
N ASP A 72 -4.13 2.96 11.62
CA ASP A 72 -2.85 3.66 11.66
C ASP A 72 -2.38 4.02 10.25
N SER A 73 -1.10 4.22 10.08
CA SER A 73 -0.51 4.54 8.80
C SER A 73 -0.62 3.37 7.81
N TYR A 74 -0.67 3.70 6.54
CA TYR A 74 -0.65 2.70 5.49
C TYR A 74 0.22 3.17 4.33
N VAL A 75 0.65 2.21 3.51
CA VAL A 75 1.42 2.50 2.29
C VAL A 75 0.46 2.51 1.12
N GLY A 76 0.45 3.59 0.37
CA GLY A 76 -0.44 3.75 -0.77
C GLY A 76 0.31 4.14 -2.03
N ILE A 77 -0.43 4.23 -3.12
CA ILE A 77 0.09 4.61 -4.43
C ILE A 77 -0.69 5.82 -4.94
N ASN A 78 0.04 6.84 -5.38
CA ASN A 78 -0.55 8.00 -5.99
C ASN A 78 -0.09 8.10 -7.45
N ARG A 79 -1.04 8.23 -8.37
CA ARG A 79 -0.73 8.41 -9.79
C ARG A 79 -0.60 9.88 -10.11
N VAL A 80 0.52 10.25 -10.68
CA VAL A 80 0.78 11.61 -11.12
C VAL A 80 0.95 11.63 -12.63
N VAL A 81 0.21 12.48 -13.32
CA VAL A 81 0.31 12.64 -14.75
C VAL A 81 1.13 13.89 -15.04
N ILE A 82 2.24 13.70 -15.76
CA ILE A 82 3.10 14.82 -16.16
C ILE A 82 2.79 15.16 -17.59
N GLU A 83 2.31 16.37 -17.82
CA GLU A 83 2.05 16.87 -19.15
C GLU A 83 3.31 17.50 -19.73
N PRO A 84 3.56 17.28 -21.03
CA PRO A 84 4.73 17.85 -21.69
C PRO A 84 4.64 19.37 -21.84
#